data_6ca29852143421123d39a834be20228f
#
_entry.id   6ca29852143421123d39a834be20228f
#
_cell.length_a   1.000
_cell.length_b   1.000
_cell.length_c   1.000
_cell.angle_alpha   90.00
_cell.angle_beta   90.00
_cell.angle_gamma   90.00
#
_symmetry.space_group_name_H-M   'P 1'
#
loop_
_entity.id
_entity.type
_entity.pdbx_description
1 polymer ?
#
loop_
_entity_poly.entity_id
_entity_poly.type
_entity_poly.pdbx_seq_one_letter_code
_entity_poly.pdbx_strand_id
1 'polypeptide(L)'
;MAAMPLLHRALFVLACLIGLAGVAAAAASAHGGGGPQLGPAAQMLLAHAGAAVALLLAFRGSRLGLLSVALMEAGVALFSGDMAMRAFRGEALFPSAAPIGGVAVIGAWLLAAAVALSRRQP
;
A
#
# COMPACT_ATOMS: atom_id res chain seq x y z
N MET A 1 0.37 9.55 26.40
CA MET A 1 -0.25 9.13 25.11
C MET A 1 -1.00 7.82 25.32
N ALA A 2 -2.25 7.78 24.89
CA ALA A 2 -2.99 6.52 24.89
C ALA A 2 -2.31 5.52 23.94
N ALA A 3 -2.28 4.24 24.34
CA ALA A 3 -1.73 3.18 23.49
C ALA A 3 -2.57 3.03 22.21
N MET A 4 -1.92 2.89 21.08
CA MET A 4 -2.63 2.61 19.83
C MET A 4 -3.22 1.20 19.87
N PRO A 5 -4.46 1.01 19.39
CA PRO A 5 -5.02 -0.33 19.22
C PRO A 5 -4.09 -1.23 18.38
N LEU A 6 -4.09 -2.52 18.67
CA LEU A 6 -3.19 -3.46 18.02
C LEU A 6 -3.27 -3.41 16.48
N LEU A 7 -4.49 -3.40 15.94
CA LEU A 7 -4.68 -3.33 14.49
C LEU A 7 -4.08 -2.05 13.90
N HIS A 8 -4.31 -0.90 14.54
CA HIS A 8 -3.75 0.38 14.10
C HIS A 8 -2.22 0.34 14.07
N ARG A 9 -1.63 -0.23 15.13
CA ARG A 9 -0.16 -0.40 15.21
C ARG A 9 0.36 -1.32 14.11
N ALA A 10 -0.33 -2.43 13.87
CA ALA A 10 0.06 -3.39 12.84
C ALA A 10 0.05 -2.75 11.44
N LEU A 11 -1.00 -2.01 11.11
CA LEU A 11 -1.10 -1.30 9.83
C LEU A 11 -0.03 -0.21 9.72
N PHE A 12 0.26 0.49 10.81
CA PHE A 12 1.32 1.51 10.80
C PHE A 12 2.69 0.89 10.54
N VAL A 13 3.01 -0.22 11.21
CA VAL A 13 4.27 -0.95 10.98
C VAL A 13 4.35 -1.45 9.54
N LEU A 14 3.25 -1.98 9.01
CA LEU A 14 3.19 -2.45 7.62
C LEU A 14 3.42 -1.30 6.63
N ALA A 15 2.83 -0.12 6.88
CA ALA A 15 3.10 1.08 6.08
C ALA A 15 4.59 1.43 6.07
N CYS A 16 5.24 1.37 7.21
CA CYS A 16 6.69 1.60 7.31
C CYS A 16 7.50 0.57 6.50
N LEU A 17 7.11 -0.70 6.58
CA LEU A 17 7.76 -1.76 5.80
C LEU A 17 7.54 -1.59 4.30
N ILE A 18 6.36 -1.16 3.88
CA ILE A 18 6.04 -0.82 2.49
C ILE A 18 6.95 0.33 2.02
N GLY A 19 7.12 1.36 2.85
CA GLY A 19 8.02 2.47 2.54
C GLY A 19 9.48 2.03 2.40
N LEU A 20 9.95 1.19 3.31
CA LEU A 20 11.28 0.60 3.25
C LEU A 20 11.48 -0.19 1.95
N ALA A 21 10.52 -1.06 1.61
CA ALA A 21 10.56 -1.84 0.38
C ALA A 21 10.56 -0.93 -0.85
N GLY A 22 9.81 0.17 -0.81
CA GLY A 22 9.75 1.16 -1.89
C GLY A 22 11.10 1.85 -2.13
N VAL A 23 11.79 2.25 -1.07
CA VAL A 23 13.13 2.85 -1.18
C VAL A 23 14.12 1.84 -1.75
N ALA A 24 14.08 0.60 -1.27
CA ALA A 24 14.95 -0.47 -1.76
C ALA A 24 14.69 -0.76 -3.25
N ALA A 25 13.42 -0.85 -3.66
CA ALA A 25 13.04 -1.06 -5.05
C ALA A 25 13.47 0.11 -5.95
N ALA A 26 13.31 1.34 -5.47
CA ALA A 26 13.75 2.53 -6.21
C ALA A 26 15.27 2.53 -6.41
N ALA A 27 16.03 2.21 -5.38
CA ALA A 27 17.47 2.12 -5.46
C ALA A 27 17.91 1.02 -6.45
N ALA A 28 17.33 -0.17 -6.37
CA ALA A 28 17.61 -1.27 -7.29
C ALA A 28 17.27 -0.88 -8.74
N SER A 29 16.13 -0.24 -8.97
CA SER A 29 15.72 0.24 -10.29
C SER A 29 16.70 1.27 -10.86
N ALA A 30 17.15 2.21 -10.02
CA ALA A 30 18.11 3.24 -10.43
C ALA A 30 19.47 2.66 -10.84
N HIS A 31 19.86 1.53 -10.27
CA HIS A 31 21.10 0.84 -10.58
C HIS A 31 20.95 -0.25 -11.66
N GLY A 32 19.87 -0.22 -12.43
CA GLY A 32 19.63 -1.14 -13.55
C GLY A 32 19.14 -2.53 -13.16
N GLY A 33 18.75 -2.73 -11.90
CA GLY A 33 18.18 -4.00 -11.44
C GLY A 33 16.71 -4.14 -11.74
N GLY A 34 16.26 -5.37 -12.02
CA GLY A 34 14.85 -5.74 -12.07
C GLY A 34 14.07 -5.33 -13.32
N GLY A 35 14.72 -4.83 -14.36
CA GLY A 35 14.05 -4.48 -15.61
C GLY A 35 12.96 -3.40 -15.45
N PRO A 36 12.02 -3.31 -16.43
CA PRO A 36 11.02 -2.23 -16.44
C PRO A 36 9.94 -2.37 -15.36
N GLN A 37 9.82 -3.49 -14.70
CA GLN A 37 8.78 -3.72 -13.70
C GLN A 37 9.07 -3.09 -12.34
N LEU A 38 10.35 -2.92 -11.99
CA LEU A 38 10.74 -2.51 -10.64
C LEU A 38 10.46 -1.03 -10.35
N GLY A 39 10.57 -0.17 -11.36
CA GLY A 39 10.24 1.24 -11.24
C GLY A 39 8.78 1.48 -10.84
N PRO A 40 7.80 0.93 -11.58
CA PRO A 40 6.40 1.01 -11.19
C PRO A 40 6.09 0.42 -9.80
N ALA A 41 6.75 -0.69 -9.44
CA ALA A 41 6.62 -1.25 -8.09
C ALA A 41 7.10 -0.27 -7.02
N ALA A 42 8.26 0.36 -7.22
CA ALA A 42 8.80 1.35 -6.30
C ALA A 42 7.87 2.55 -6.14
N GLN A 43 7.34 3.08 -7.23
CA GLN A 43 6.39 4.20 -7.21
C GLN A 43 5.12 3.85 -6.42
N MET A 44 4.55 2.68 -6.66
CA MET A 44 3.36 2.21 -5.96
C MET A 44 3.62 2.10 -4.46
N LEU A 45 4.73 1.48 -4.06
CA LEU A 45 5.12 1.31 -2.67
C LEU A 45 5.33 2.66 -1.96
N LEU A 46 6.12 3.55 -2.55
CA LEU A 46 6.46 4.84 -1.93
C LEU A 46 5.25 5.76 -1.79
N ALA A 47 4.44 5.88 -2.83
CA ALA A 47 3.25 6.73 -2.80
C ALA A 47 2.25 6.26 -1.75
N HIS A 48 2.04 4.96 -1.64
CA HIS A 48 0.99 4.42 -0.77
C HIS A 48 1.46 4.18 0.66
N ALA A 49 2.76 4.05 0.92
CA ALA A 49 3.29 4.07 2.29
C ALA A 49 2.95 5.39 3.00
N GLY A 50 3.22 6.50 2.36
CA GLY A 50 2.87 7.82 2.89
C GLY A 50 1.36 8.02 3.01
N ALA A 51 0.61 7.62 1.99
CA ALA A 51 -0.86 7.70 2.01
C ALA A 51 -1.45 6.87 3.16
N ALA A 52 -0.96 5.65 3.39
CA ALA A 52 -1.43 4.79 4.47
C ALA A 52 -1.20 5.44 5.84
N VAL A 53 -0.02 5.99 6.08
CA VAL A 53 0.28 6.72 7.33
C VAL A 53 -0.67 7.90 7.51
N ALA A 54 -0.88 8.70 6.47
CA ALA A 54 -1.76 9.86 6.53
C ALA A 54 -3.21 9.45 6.84
N LEU A 55 -3.72 8.40 6.19
CA LEU A 55 -5.07 7.90 6.42
C LEU A 55 -5.22 7.29 7.82
N LEU A 56 -4.22 6.59 8.33
CA LEU A 56 -4.22 6.08 9.71
C LEU A 56 -4.34 7.20 10.74
N LEU A 57 -3.68 8.31 10.50
CA LEU A 57 -3.76 9.47 11.39
C LEU A 57 -5.10 10.19 11.25
N ALA A 58 -5.60 10.34 10.01
CA ALA A 58 -6.86 11.03 9.73
C ALA A 58 -8.08 10.26 10.23
N PHE A 59 -8.04 8.94 10.15
CA PHE A 59 -9.20 8.08 10.45
C PHE A 59 -9.08 7.34 11.78
N ARG A 60 -8.43 7.93 12.75
CA ARG A 60 -8.35 7.36 14.10
C ARG A 60 -9.75 7.06 14.64
N GLY A 61 -9.93 5.86 15.17
CA GLY A 61 -11.20 5.41 15.71
C GLY A 61 -12.26 4.99 14.70
N SER A 62 -11.98 5.07 13.40
CA SER A 62 -12.90 4.63 12.35
C SER A 62 -12.54 3.21 11.88
N ARG A 63 -13.46 2.27 12.07
CA ARG A 63 -13.28 0.89 11.58
C ARG A 63 -13.22 0.85 10.05
N LEU A 64 -14.08 1.62 9.37
CA LEU A 64 -14.08 1.69 7.91
C LEU A 64 -12.82 2.39 7.39
N GLY A 65 -12.33 3.39 8.12
CA GLY A 65 -11.04 4.02 7.81
C GLY A 65 -9.87 3.04 7.91
N LEU A 66 -9.83 2.22 8.97
CA LEU A 66 -8.81 1.17 9.09
C LEU A 66 -8.94 0.11 7.99
N LEU A 67 -10.18 -0.25 7.62
CA LEU A 67 -10.42 -1.18 6.51
C LEU A 67 -9.91 -0.62 5.18
N SER A 68 -10.09 0.67 4.91
CA SER A 68 -9.56 1.30 3.70
C SER A 68 -8.04 1.21 3.65
N VAL A 69 -7.35 1.43 4.76
CA VAL A 69 -5.89 1.30 4.84
C VAL A 69 -5.46 -0.15 4.65
N ALA A 70 -6.12 -1.09 5.33
CA ALA A 70 -5.80 -2.52 5.19
C ALA A 70 -5.95 -3.00 3.74
N LEU A 71 -7.02 -2.59 3.06
CA LEU A 71 -7.24 -2.91 1.66
C LEU A 71 -6.17 -2.26 0.75
N MET A 72 -5.81 -1.01 1.04
CA MET A 72 -4.75 -0.31 0.32
C MET A 72 -3.41 -1.03 0.44
N GLU A 73 -3.00 -1.37 1.64
CA GLU A 73 -1.73 -2.04 1.89
C GLU A 73 -1.69 -3.45 1.28
N ALA A 74 -2.78 -4.20 1.39
CA ALA A 74 -2.90 -5.52 0.75
C ALA A 74 -2.80 -5.42 -0.77
N GLY A 75 -3.48 -4.45 -1.38
CA GLY A 75 -3.44 -4.22 -2.83
C GLY A 75 -2.06 -3.78 -3.30
N VAL A 76 -1.41 -2.90 -2.57
CA VAL A 76 -0.04 -2.44 -2.87
C VAL A 76 0.96 -3.60 -2.76
N ALA A 77 0.84 -4.41 -1.71
CA ALA A 77 1.71 -5.57 -1.52
C ALA A 77 1.55 -6.59 -2.66
N LEU A 78 0.31 -6.86 -3.06
CA LEU A 78 0.02 -7.79 -4.16
C LEU A 78 0.54 -7.26 -5.50
N PHE A 79 0.26 -6.01 -5.83
CA PHE A 79 0.74 -5.37 -7.06
C PHE A 79 2.27 -5.38 -7.12
N SER A 80 2.90 -4.86 -6.08
CA SER A 80 4.36 -4.70 -6.04
C SER A 80 5.07 -6.03 -5.90
N GLY A 81 4.48 -6.98 -5.17
CA GLY A 81 4.99 -8.33 -5.07
C GLY A 81 5.00 -9.06 -6.41
N ASP A 82 3.93 -8.91 -7.20
CA ASP A 82 3.87 -9.47 -8.55
C ASP A 82 4.90 -8.83 -9.49
N MET A 83 5.04 -7.50 -9.42
CA MET A 83 6.05 -6.79 -10.21
C MET A 83 7.47 -7.22 -9.83
N ALA A 84 7.75 -7.39 -8.55
CA ALA A 84 9.04 -7.86 -8.08
C ALA A 84 9.32 -9.32 -8.53
N MET A 85 8.31 -10.18 -8.48
CA MET A 85 8.43 -11.55 -8.96
C MET A 85 8.78 -11.59 -10.45
N ARG A 86 8.11 -10.78 -11.26
CA ARG A 86 8.41 -10.63 -12.70
C ARG A 86 9.81 -10.07 -12.93
N ALA A 87 10.23 -9.12 -12.10
CA ALA A 87 11.54 -8.48 -12.22
C ALA A 87 12.68 -9.46 -11.94
N PHE A 88 12.57 -10.29 -10.91
CA PHE A 88 13.66 -11.14 -10.43
C PHE A 88 13.55 -12.59 -10.88
N ARG A 89 12.36 -13.10 -11.19
CA ARG A 89 12.12 -14.48 -11.60
C ARG A 89 11.51 -14.62 -12.98
N GLY A 90 11.09 -13.51 -13.61
CA GLY A 90 10.51 -13.52 -14.95
C GLY A 90 9.08 -14.08 -15.03
N GLU A 91 8.45 -14.34 -13.91
CA GLU A 91 7.09 -14.90 -13.87
C GLU A 91 6.20 -14.18 -12.87
N ALA A 92 4.88 -14.23 -13.10
CA ALA A 92 3.90 -13.67 -12.20
C ALA A 92 3.74 -14.52 -10.94
N LEU A 93 3.28 -13.90 -9.84
CA LEU A 93 2.84 -14.63 -8.64
C LEU A 93 1.71 -15.63 -8.99
N PHE A 94 0.73 -15.15 -9.71
CA PHE A 94 -0.38 -15.92 -10.29
C PHE A 94 -1.02 -15.05 -11.38
N PRO A 95 -1.87 -15.64 -12.27
CA PRO A 95 -2.52 -14.87 -13.34
C PRO A 95 -3.34 -13.71 -12.77
N SER A 96 -3.13 -12.51 -13.30
CA SER A 96 -3.85 -11.27 -12.92
C SER A 96 -3.55 -10.74 -11.51
N ALA A 97 -2.46 -11.15 -10.87
CA ALA A 97 -2.10 -10.69 -9.52
C ALA A 97 -1.96 -9.16 -9.46
N ALA A 98 -1.19 -8.56 -10.36
CA ALA A 98 -0.99 -7.11 -10.37
C ALA A 98 -2.29 -6.33 -10.67
N PRO A 99 -3.11 -6.69 -11.68
CA PRO A 99 -4.40 -6.05 -11.88
C PRO A 99 -5.34 -6.15 -10.67
N ILE A 100 -5.40 -7.29 -10.01
CA ILE A 100 -6.21 -7.47 -8.79
C ILE A 100 -5.71 -6.53 -7.69
N GLY A 101 -4.39 -6.47 -7.47
CA GLY A 101 -3.79 -5.55 -6.52
C GLY A 101 -4.12 -4.09 -6.84
N GLY A 102 -4.01 -3.69 -8.09
CA GLY A 102 -4.34 -2.33 -8.54
C GLY A 102 -5.80 -1.98 -8.32
N VAL A 103 -6.72 -2.89 -8.63
CA VAL A 103 -8.17 -2.70 -8.38
C VAL A 103 -8.46 -2.57 -6.89
N ALA A 104 -7.78 -3.37 -6.05
CA ALA A 104 -7.92 -3.26 -4.60
C ALA A 104 -7.48 -1.88 -4.09
N VAL A 105 -6.39 -1.33 -4.61
CA VAL A 105 -5.92 0.02 -4.26
C VAL A 105 -6.94 1.10 -4.69
N ILE A 106 -7.50 0.98 -5.88
CA ILE A 106 -8.56 1.88 -6.35
C ILE A 106 -9.76 1.81 -5.39
N GLY A 107 -10.18 0.61 -5.04
CA GLY A 107 -11.27 0.40 -4.08
C GLY A 107 -10.97 1.00 -2.71
N ALA A 108 -9.73 0.91 -2.26
CA ALA A 108 -9.29 1.50 -1.00
C ALA A 108 -9.40 3.03 -1.01
N TRP A 109 -9.01 3.68 -2.09
CA TRP A 109 -9.18 5.13 -2.25
C TRP A 109 -10.66 5.55 -2.27
N LEU A 110 -11.50 4.80 -2.97
CA LEU A 110 -12.94 5.05 -2.99
C LEU A 110 -13.54 4.90 -1.59
N LEU A 111 -13.15 3.87 -0.86
CA LEU A 111 -13.61 3.67 0.51
C LEU A 111 -13.13 4.79 1.44
N ALA A 112 -11.88 5.22 1.32
CA ALA A 112 -11.36 6.35 2.09
C ALA A 112 -12.15 7.64 1.82
N ALA A 113 -12.46 7.92 0.57
CA ALA A 113 -13.29 9.05 0.19
C ALA A 113 -14.70 8.95 0.81
N ALA A 114 -15.31 7.77 0.75
CA ALA A 114 -16.63 7.54 1.34
C ALA A 114 -16.61 7.74 2.86
N VAL A 115 -15.56 7.29 3.54
CA VAL A 115 -15.39 7.49 4.98
C VAL A 115 -15.27 8.99 5.29
N ALA A 116 -14.50 9.72 4.54
CA ALA A 116 -14.34 11.17 4.73
C ALA A 116 -15.67 11.92 4.54
N LEU A 117 -16.46 11.53 3.54
CA LEU A 117 -17.77 12.15 3.27
C LEU A 117 -18.80 11.81 4.35
N SER A 118 -18.71 10.64 4.96
CA SER A 118 -19.67 10.20 5.99
C SER A 118 -19.37 10.79 7.38
N ARG A 119 -18.16 11.29 7.62
CA ARG A 119 -17.78 11.88 8.90
C ARG A 119 -18.36 13.29 9.01
N ARG A 120 -19.31 13.46 9.94
CA ARG A 120 -19.80 14.79 10.27
C ARG A 120 -18.72 15.53 11.05
N GLN A 121 -18.46 16.75 10.66
CA GLN A 121 -17.63 17.65 11.47
C GLN A 121 -18.37 18.02 12.75
N PRO A 122 -17.67 18.14 13.88
CA PRO A 122 -18.30 18.59 15.13
C PRO A 122 -18.77 20.05 15.02
#